data_5fbbe3cc94c90fcdb69a661c74ab3136
#
_entry.id   5fbbe3cc94c90fcdb69a661c74ab3136
#
_cell.length_a   1.000
_cell.length_b   1.000
_cell.length_c   1.000
_cell.angle_alpha   90.00
_cell.angle_beta   90.00
_cell.angle_gamma   90.00
#
_symmetry.space_group_name_H-M   'P 1'
#
loop_
_entity.id
_entity.type
_entity.pdbx_description
1 polymer ?
#
loop_
_entity_poly.entity_id
_entity_poly.type
_entity_poly.pdbx_seq_one_letter_code
_entity_poly.pdbx_strand_id
1 'polypeptide(L)'
;MDNLLGNPIFVDYYAKKFGDKCEVVIHDVSGSHPEHTIVYIENGHVSGRRVGDGASKVVMEQLEHQNDQPQDHLCYLTRTPDGKILKSSSLYIRNGRGAVTAIFSINYDISNMMLMHQELGEFMLTRDREQSEPEKIINVNDVLEDLIRQSVALVGKPAALMNKDDKVRAIRFLSDAGAFLVTKSGDKVAKYFGISKYTLYSYIDANKQQEEKKHG
;
A
#
# COMPACT_ATOMS: atom_id res chain seq x y z
N MET A 1 -35.44 -18.41 12.80
CA MET A 1 -34.01 -18.73 12.66
C MET A 1 -33.74 -20.04 11.93
N ASP A 2 -34.78 -20.85 11.74
CA ASP A 2 -34.70 -22.18 11.11
C ASP A 2 -34.41 -22.16 9.58
N ASN A 3 -34.33 -21.00 8.97
CA ASN A 3 -34.24 -20.87 7.52
C ASN A 3 -32.81 -20.71 6.95
N LEU A 4 -31.80 -20.42 7.76
CA LEU A 4 -30.42 -20.26 7.23
C LEU A 4 -29.76 -21.62 6.92
N LEU A 5 -29.96 -22.60 7.78
CA LEU A 5 -29.44 -23.97 7.58
C LEU A 5 -30.19 -24.74 6.48
N GLY A 6 -31.44 -24.35 6.20
CA GLY A 6 -32.28 -24.99 5.18
C GLY A 6 -32.28 -24.33 3.81
N ASN A 7 -31.59 -23.21 3.65
CA ASN A 7 -31.56 -22.48 2.37
C ASN A 7 -30.16 -22.35 1.79
N PRO A 8 -29.76 -23.25 0.87
CA PRO A 8 -28.44 -23.24 0.24
C PRO A 8 -28.14 -21.98 -0.61
N ILE A 9 -29.14 -21.13 -0.84
CA ILE A 9 -29.01 -19.94 -1.68
C ILE A 9 -27.87 -19.02 -1.23
N PHE A 10 -27.64 -18.86 0.08
CA PHE A 10 -26.54 -18.04 0.57
C PHE A 10 -25.16 -18.60 0.22
N VAL A 11 -25.00 -19.91 0.35
CA VAL A 11 -23.73 -20.59 0.07
C VAL A 11 -23.42 -20.46 -1.40
N ASP A 12 -24.39 -20.80 -2.25
CA ASP A 12 -24.31 -20.62 -3.70
C ASP A 12 -24.00 -19.17 -4.12
N TYR A 13 -24.68 -18.21 -3.47
CA TYR A 13 -24.50 -16.80 -3.79
C TYR A 13 -23.07 -16.34 -3.53
N TYR A 14 -22.51 -16.65 -2.35
CA TYR A 14 -21.14 -16.27 -2.02
C TYR A 14 -20.13 -17.01 -2.88
N ALA A 15 -20.29 -18.30 -3.09
CA ALA A 15 -19.39 -19.08 -3.92
C ALA A 15 -19.35 -18.54 -5.37
N LYS A 16 -20.54 -18.28 -5.96
CA LYS A 16 -20.65 -17.73 -7.31
C LYS A 16 -20.10 -16.30 -7.41
N LYS A 17 -20.31 -15.47 -6.38
CA LYS A 17 -19.81 -14.08 -6.35
C LYS A 17 -18.30 -14.01 -6.32
N PHE A 18 -17.64 -14.87 -5.55
CA PHE A 18 -16.20 -14.85 -5.35
C PHE A 18 -15.41 -15.87 -6.19
N GLY A 19 -16.15 -16.72 -6.94
CA GLY A 19 -15.58 -17.67 -7.88
C GLY A 19 -15.08 -18.96 -7.23
N ASP A 20 -14.44 -19.78 -8.03
CA ASP A 20 -14.01 -21.15 -7.72
C ASP A 20 -12.97 -21.28 -6.58
N LYS A 21 -12.30 -20.19 -6.24
CA LYS A 21 -11.36 -20.12 -5.12
C LYS A 21 -12.01 -19.86 -3.76
N CYS A 22 -13.32 -19.64 -3.75
CA CYS A 22 -14.09 -19.35 -2.54
C CYS A 22 -14.89 -20.57 -2.12
N GLU A 23 -14.43 -21.29 -1.10
CA GLU A 23 -15.21 -22.34 -0.44
C GLU A 23 -16.14 -21.69 0.57
N VAL A 24 -17.39 -22.10 0.55
CA VAL A 24 -18.39 -21.73 1.56
C VAL A 24 -18.95 -22.99 2.18
N VAL A 25 -18.94 -23.08 3.51
CA VAL A 25 -19.32 -24.29 4.23
C VAL A 25 -20.21 -23.99 5.42
N ILE A 26 -21.21 -24.85 5.64
CA ILE A 26 -22.06 -24.84 6.83
C ILE A 26 -21.81 -26.14 7.59
N HIS A 27 -21.51 -25.98 8.88
CA HIS A 27 -21.44 -27.06 9.85
C HIS A 27 -22.68 -27.03 10.73
N ASP A 28 -23.30 -28.17 10.94
CA ASP A 28 -24.26 -28.43 12.03
C ASP A 28 -23.49 -29.01 13.21
N VAL A 29 -23.44 -28.27 14.31
CA VAL A 29 -22.72 -28.67 15.53
C VAL A 29 -23.69 -28.90 16.69
N SER A 30 -24.99 -28.99 16.40
CA SER A 30 -26.04 -29.31 17.40
C SER A 30 -26.06 -30.76 17.79
N GLY A 31 -25.46 -31.64 16.97
CA GLY A 31 -25.37 -33.09 17.21
C GLY A 31 -24.15 -33.51 18.04
N SER A 32 -24.09 -34.80 18.35
CA SER A 32 -22.99 -35.43 19.14
C SER A 32 -21.84 -36.00 18.30
N HIS A 33 -21.80 -35.74 16.98
CA HIS A 33 -20.87 -36.32 16.03
C HIS A 33 -19.94 -35.26 15.42
N PRO A 34 -18.89 -34.87 16.13
CA PRO A 34 -17.96 -33.80 15.67
C PRO A 34 -17.22 -34.16 14.38
N GLU A 35 -17.13 -35.44 14.07
CA GLU A 35 -16.48 -35.96 12.83
C GLU A 35 -17.34 -35.82 11.55
N HIS A 36 -18.61 -35.44 11.69
CA HIS A 36 -19.58 -35.37 10.60
C HIS A 36 -20.45 -34.09 10.68
N THR A 37 -19.80 -32.93 10.67
CA THR A 37 -20.51 -31.66 10.90
C THR A 37 -20.88 -30.94 9.63
N ILE A 38 -20.20 -31.21 8.49
CA ILE A 38 -20.46 -30.49 7.25
C ILE A 38 -21.80 -30.97 6.67
N VAL A 39 -22.78 -30.09 6.69
CA VAL A 39 -24.13 -30.34 6.13
C VAL A 39 -24.28 -29.71 4.73
N TYR A 40 -23.50 -28.67 4.44
CA TYR A 40 -23.47 -28.05 3.11
C TYR A 40 -22.08 -27.48 2.82
N ILE A 41 -21.62 -27.65 1.59
CA ILE A 41 -20.35 -27.10 1.11
C ILE A 41 -20.42 -26.81 -0.39
N GLU A 42 -19.95 -25.63 -0.78
CA GLU A 42 -19.72 -25.27 -2.17
C GLU A 42 -18.24 -24.99 -2.38
N ASN A 43 -17.72 -25.36 -3.55
CA ASN A 43 -16.29 -25.32 -3.89
C ASN A 43 -15.39 -26.09 -2.89
N GLY A 44 -15.86 -27.23 -2.38
CA GLY A 44 -15.12 -28.05 -1.41
C GLY A 44 -13.74 -28.51 -1.91
N HIS A 45 -13.45 -28.41 -3.21
CA HIS A 45 -12.13 -28.67 -3.78
C HIS A 45 -11.03 -27.69 -3.28
N VAL A 46 -11.43 -26.55 -2.72
CA VAL A 46 -10.50 -25.54 -2.15
C VAL A 46 -9.77 -26.14 -0.94
N SER A 47 -10.52 -26.76 0.00
CA SER A 47 -9.95 -27.43 1.17
C SER A 47 -9.79 -28.94 1.02
N GLY A 48 -10.39 -29.54 -0.01
CA GLY A 48 -10.47 -30.99 -0.21
C GLY A 48 -11.57 -31.66 0.60
N ARG A 49 -12.50 -30.86 1.21
CA ARG A 49 -13.59 -31.37 2.06
C ARG A 49 -14.89 -31.57 1.28
N ARG A 50 -15.79 -32.33 1.86
CA ARG A 50 -17.13 -32.65 1.30
C ARG A 50 -18.18 -32.75 2.40
N VAL A 51 -19.44 -32.77 2.01
CA VAL A 51 -20.57 -33.04 2.93
C VAL A 51 -20.30 -34.34 3.69
N GLY A 52 -20.52 -34.31 5.00
CA GLY A 52 -20.28 -35.42 5.92
C GLY A 52 -18.89 -35.44 6.57
N ASP A 53 -17.98 -34.59 6.15
CA ASP A 53 -16.69 -34.42 6.85
C ASP A 53 -16.85 -33.58 8.11
N GLY A 54 -15.84 -33.63 9.00
CA GLY A 54 -15.81 -32.87 10.25
C GLY A 54 -15.37 -31.43 10.11
N ALA A 55 -15.50 -30.67 11.19
CA ALA A 55 -14.97 -29.31 11.28
C ALA A 55 -13.43 -29.32 11.32
N SER A 56 -12.81 -28.18 10.96
CA SER A 56 -11.38 -28.01 11.10
C SER A 56 -10.95 -28.03 12.56
N LYS A 57 -9.69 -28.40 12.83
CA LYS A 57 -9.12 -28.43 14.19
C LYS A 57 -9.33 -27.10 14.94
N VAL A 58 -9.14 -25.96 14.26
CA VAL A 58 -9.36 -24.62 14.84
C VAL A 58 -10.80 -24.45 15.32
N VAL A 59 -11.77 -24.91 14.53
CA VAL A 59 -13.20 -24.83 14.88
C VAL A 59 -13.52 -25.77 16.03
N MET A 60 -12.94 -26.96 16.05
CA MET A 60 -13.12 -27.95 17.13
C MET A 60 -12.57 -27.46 18.46
N GLU A 61 -11.34 -26.92 18.46
CA GLU A 61 -10.72 -26.33 19.64
C GLU A 61 -11.56 -25.19 20.24
N GLN A 62 -12.17 -24.34 19.40
CA GLN A 62 -13.08 -23.28 19.86
C GLN A 62 -14.39 -23.83 20.48
N LEU A 63 -14.86 -24.98 20.02
CA LEU A 63 -16.06 -25.63 20.58
C LEU A 63 -15.78 -26.38 21.89
N GLU A 64 -14.56 -26.91 22.06
CA GLU A 64 -14.14 -27.65 23.26
C GLU A 64 -13.93 -26.71 24.46
N HIS A 65 -13.53 -25.47 24.24
CA HIS A 65 -13.38 -24.46 25.30
C HIS A 65 -14.72 -23.89 25.75
N GLN A 66 -15.61 -24.77 26.25
CA GLN A 66 -17.01 -24.48 26.58
C GLN A 66 -17.23 -23.40 27.68
N ASN A 67 -16.21 -22.94 28.37
CA ASN A 67 -16.34 -21.91 29.40
C ASN A 67 -16.30 -20.46 28.85
N ASP A 68 -15.75 -20.26 27.66
CA ASP A 68 -15.80 -18.99 26.95
C ASP A 68 -16.68 -19.17 25.71
N GLN A 69 -17.73 -18.36 25.58
CA GLN A 69 -18.57 -18.40 24.37
C GLN A 69 -17.68 -18.15 23.15
N PRO A 70 -17.58 -19.10 22.19
CA PRO A 70 -16.72 -18.94 21.04
C PRO A 70 -17.10 -17.65 20.30
N GLN A 71 -16.11 -16.78 20.09
CA GLN A 71 -16.28 -15.52 19.37
C GLN A 71 -16.16 -15.78 17.86
N ASP A 72 -16.87 -14.99 17.06
CA ASP A 72 -16.68 -15.02 15.61
C ASP A 72 -15.22 -14.76 15.26
N HIS A 73 -14.66 -15.62 14.42
CA HIS A 73 -13.25 -15.53 14.03
C HIS A 73 -13.16 -15.10 12.57
N LEU A 74 -12.71 -13.86 12.35
CA LEU A 74 -12.72 -13.25 11.02
C LEU A 74 -11.29 -13.05 10.49
N CYS A 75 -11.12 -13.27 9.19
CA CYS A 75 -9.90 -12.94 8.45
C CYS A 75 -8.62 -13.58 9.01
N TYR A 76 -8.67 -14.84 9.43
CA TYR A 76 -7.51 -15.60 9.88
C TYR A 76 -6.95 -16.50 8.76
N LEU A 77 -5.69 -16.91 8.89
CA LEU A 77 -5.04 -17.78 7.93
C LEU A 77 -5.14 -19.24 8.37
N THR A 78 -5.47 -20.11 7.42
CA THR A 78 -5.40 -21.56 7.57
C THR A 78 -4.58 -22.16 6.44
N ARG A 79 -4.08 -23.38 6.66
CA ARG A 79 -3.34 -24.13 5.64
C ARG A 79 -4.01 -25.48 5.43
N THR A 80 -4.21 -25.84 4.16
CA THR A 80 -4.70 -27.15 3.78
C THR A 80 -3.59 -28.20 3.83
N PRO A 81 -3.92 -29.50 3.87
CA PRO A 81 -2.91 -30.56 3.83
C PRO A 81 -2.03 -30.57 2.57
N ASP A 82 -2.57 -30.11 1.43
CA ASP A 82 -1.85 -29.96 0.15
C ASP A 82 -1.07 -28.63 0.06
N GLY A 83 -1.05 -27.83 1.14
CA GLY A 83 -0.18 -26.66 1.29
C GLY A 83 -0.79 -25.34 0.85
N LYS A 84 -2.03 -25.30 0.35
CA LYS A 84 -2.72 -24.03 0.03
C LYS A 84 -2.87 -23.17 1.27
N ILE A 85 -2.84 -21.86 1.09
CA ILE A 85 -3.09 -20.88 2.15
C ILE A 85 -4.44 -20.25 1.92
N LEU A 86 -5.32 -20.39 2.93
CA LEU A 86 -6.67 -19.86 2.87
C LEU A 86 -6.82 -18.68 3.83
N LYS A 87 -7.49 -17.63 3.38
CA LYS A 87 -8.03 -16.59 4.23
C LYS A 87 -9.42 -17.02 4.66
N SER A 88 -9.57 -17.34 5.94
CA SER A 88 -10.76 -17.95 6.52
C SER A 88 -11.52 -16.98 7.40
N SER A 89 -12.84 -17.16 7.47
CA SER A 89 -13.72 -16.49 8.43
C SER A 89 -14.81 -17.44 8.87
N SER A 90 -15.11 -17.48 10.18
CA SER A 90 -16.11 -18.35 10.76
C SER A 90 -17.04 -17.56 11.67
N LEU A 91 -18.36 -17.70 11.43
CA LEU A 91 -19.44 -17.13 12.22
C LEU A 91 -20.14 -18.25 13.01
N TYR A 92 -20.34 -18.04 14.31
CA TYR A 92 -20.97 -19.00 15.19
C TYR A 92 -22.45 -18.66 15.35
N ILE A 93 -23.33 -19.48 14.76
CA ILE A 93 -24.78 -19.31 14.79
C ILE A 93 -25.33 -19.94 16.09
N ARG A 94 -26.03 -19.13 16.87
CA ARG A 94 -26.56 -19.51 18.18
C ARG A 94 -28.08 -19.65 18.18
N ASN A 95 -28.57 -20.58 18.98
CA ASN A 95 -29.99 -20.68 19.26
C ASN A 95 -30.45 -19.61 20.28
N GLY A 96 -31.75 -19.55 20.57
CA GLY A 96 -32.32 -18.61 21.54
C GLY A 96 -31.83 -18.78 22.99
N ARG A 97 -31.10 -19.86 23.30
CA ARG A 97 -30.47 -20.13 24.61
C ARG A 97 -28.98 -19.76 24.62
N GLY A 98 -28.45 -19.24 23.55
CA GLY A 98 -27.02 -18.84 23.41
C GLY A 98 -26.09 -19.98 23.01
N ALA A 99 -26.57 -21.24 22.90
CA ALA A 99 -25.74 -22.36 22.47
C ALA A 99 -25.46 -22.29 20.97
N VAL A 100 -24.22 -22.57 20.57
CA VAL A 100 -23.84 -22.67 19.14
C VAL A 100 -24.48 -23.90 18.54
N THR A 101 -25.22 -23.72 17.47
CA THR A 101 -25.90 -24.82 16.76
C THR A 101 -25.39 -25.04 15.35
N ALA A 102 -24.79 -23.99 14.77
CA ALA A 102 -24.16 -24.10 13.45
C ALA A 102 -22.97 -23.17 13.32
N ILE A 103 -22.12 -23.45 12.35
CA ILE A 103 -20.99 -22.57 11.97
C ILE A 103 -21.07 -22.35 10.47
N PHE A 104 -21.05 -21.07 10.08
CA PHE A 104 -20.91 -20.64 8.70
C PHE A 104 -19.48 -20.19 8.48
N SER A 105 -18.79 -20.77 7.50
CA SER A 105 -17.41 -20.41 7.20
C SER A 105 -17.21 -20.12 5.73
N ILE A 106 -16.36 -19.14 5.46
CA ILE A 106 -15.87 -18.79 4.12
C ILE A 106 -14.35 -18.96 4.14
N ASN A 107 -13.83 -19.71 3.18
CA ASN A 107 -12.41 -19.99 3.00
C ASN A 107 -11.98 -19.58 1.58
N TYR A 108 -11.15 -18.58 1.45
CA TYR A 108 -10.68 -18.11 0.16
C TYR A 108 -9.23 -18.49 -0.07
N ASP A 109 -8.94 -19.20 -1.15
CA ASP A 109 -7.56 -19.56 -1.52
C ASP A 109 -6.79 -18.33 -2.01
N ILE A 110 -5.85 -17.88 -1.18
CA ILE A 110 -4.98 -16.74 -1.45
C ILE A 110 -3.56 -17.14 -1.86
N SER A 111 -3.30 -18.42 -2.09
CA SER A 111 -1.94 -18.92 -2.36
C SER A 111 -1.26 -18.17 -3.51
N ASN A 112 -1.95 -18.02 -4.64
CA ASN A 112 -1.40 -17.27 -5.79
C ASN A 112 -1.20 -15.79 -5.49
N MET A 113 -2.07 -15.17 -4.68
CA MET A 113 -1.90 -13.76 -4.28
C MET A 113 -0.66 -13.58 -3.41
N MET A 114 -0.37 -14.55 -2.53
CA MET A 114 0.84 -14.50 -1.70
C MET A 114 2.11 -14.67 -2.54
N LEU A 115 2.10 -15.56 -3.55
CA LEU A 115 3.21 -15.68 -4.49
C LEU A 115 3.43 -14.39 -5.26
N MET A 116 2.36 -13.81 -5.82
CA MET A 116 2.45 -12.51 -6.52
C MET A 116 2.97 -11.40 -5.61
N HIS A 117 2.52 -11.37 -4.35
CA HIS A 117 3.00 -10.38 -3.37
C HIS A 117 4.50 -10.55 -3.09
N GLN A 118 4.98 -11.80 -3.00
CA GLN A 118 6.40 -12.08 -2.82
C GLN A 118 7.21 -11.65 -4.05
N GLU A 119 6.79 -12.02 -5.25
CA GLU A 119 7.44 -11.63 -6.52
C GLU A 119 7.49 -10.12 -6.70
N LEU A 120 6.38 -9.42 -6.41
CA LEU A 120 6.34 -7.96 -6.42
C LEU A 120 7.28 -7.38 -5.37
N GLY A 121 7.32 -7.96 -4.18
CA GLY A 121 8.24 -7.54 -3.12
C GLY A 121 9.70 -7.67 -3.56
N GLU A 122 10.07 -8.80 -4.18
CA GLU A 122 11.42 -9.03 -4.72
C GLU A 122 11.75 -8.05 -5.85
N PHE A 123 10.80 -7.81 -6.76
CA PHE A 123 10.95 -6.84 -7.85
C PHE A 123 11.13 -5.39 -7.37
N MET A 124 10.45 -5.04 -6.27
CA MET A 124 10.53 -3.70 -5.66
C MET A 124 11.73 -3.53 -4.73
N LEU A 125 12.51 -4.60 -4.45
CA LEU A 125 13.71 -4.50 -3.63
C LEU A 125 14.77 -3.69 -4.37
N THR A 126 15.12 -2.53 -3.82
CA THR A 126 16.30 -1.76 -4.21
C THR A 126 17.48 -2.11 -3.30
N ARG A 127 18.72 -1.99 -3.80
CA ARG A 127 19.93 -2.25 -2.99
C ARG A 127 20.07 -1.28 -1.81
N ASP A 128 19.54 -0.08 -1.97
CA ASP A 128 19.56 0.96 -0.94
C ASP A 128 18.26 0.88 -0.11
N ARG A 129 18.26 0.02 0.91
CA ARG A 129 17.17 -0.11 1.89
C ARG A 129 17.10 1.06 2.88
N GLU A 130 18.05 1.99 2.86
CA GLU A 130 18.06 3.16 3.72
C GLU A 130 17.39 4.34 2.99
N GLN A 131 16.11 4.55 3.28
CA GLN A 131 15.39 5.84 3.34
C GLN A 131 15.76 6.95 2.32
N SER A 132 16.19 6.64 1.13
CA SER A 132 16.24 7.67 0.10
C SER A 132 14.90 7.69 -0.64
N GLU A 133 14.24 8.84 -0.65
CA GLU A 133 13.20 9.10 -1.63
C GLU A 133 13.73 8.70 -3.02
N PRO A 134 12.89 8.06 -3.86
CA PRO A 134 13.35 7.64 -5.19
C PRO A 134 13.99 8.81 -5.91
N GLU A 135 15.22 8.59 -6.40
CA GLU A 135 15.98 9.62 -7.10
C GLU A 135 15.16 10.14 -8.28
N LYS A 136 14.79 11.40 -8.21
CA LYS A 136 13.98 12.04 -9.23
C LYS A 136 14.81 12.13 -10.51
N ILE A 137 14.44 11.41 -11.55
CA ILE A 137 15.05 11.59 -12.89
C ILE A 137 14.67 12.99 -13.35
N ILE A 138 15.58 13.94 -13.11
CA ILE A 138 15.34 15.34 -13.39
C ILE A 138 15.91 15.63 -14.79
N ASN A 139 15.10 16.13 -15.69
CA ASN A 139 15.57 16.74 -16.92
C ASN A 139 16.39 17.99 -16.55
N VAL A 140 17.48 18.25 -17.24
CA VAL A 140 18.38 19.41 -16.99
C VAL A 140 17.60 20.75 -16.96
N ASN A 141 16.49 20.84 -17.67
CA ASN A 141 15.60 22.01 -17.61
C ASN A 141 14.84 22.12 -16.30
N ASP A 142 14.46 20.98 -15.69
CA ASP A 142 13.73 20.94 -14.42
C ASP A 142 14.68 21.31 -13.26
N VAL A 143 15.96 20.94 -13.37
CA VAL A 143 17.02 21.38 -12.42
C VAL A 143 17.12 22.88 -12.36
N LEU A 144 17.14 23.55 -13.54
CA LEU A 144 17.23 25.00 -13.59
C LEU A 144 16.00 25.67 -12.97
N GLU A 145 14.80 25.13 -13.21
CA GLU A 145 13.57 25.66 -12.61
C GLU A 145 13.54 25.46 -11.10
N ASP A 146 14.04 24.32 -10.61
CA ASP A 146 14.19 24.06 -9.18
C ASP A 146 15.17 25.03 -8.53
N LEU A 147 16.33 25.26 -9.14
CA LEU A 147 17.32 26.22 -8.66
C LEU A 147 16.75 27.64 -8.62
N ILE A 148 15.98 28.05 -9.64
CA ILE A 148 15.29 29.34 -9.65
C ILE A 148 14.31 29.42 -8.46
N ARG A 149 13.50 28.41 -8.21
CA ARG A 149 12.57 28.37 -7.05
C ARG A 149 13.32 28.48 -5.73
N GLN A 150 14.40 27.74 -5.56
CA GLN A 150 15.24 27.80 -4.37
C GLN A 150 15.85 29.21 -4.16
N SER A 151 16.31 29.86 -5.24
CA SER A 151 16.86 31.23 -5.15
C SER A 151 15.81 32.25 -4.71
N VAL A 152 14.56 32.09 -5.14
CA VAL A 152 13.44 32.94 -4.72
C VAL A 152 13.08 32.68 -3.25
N ALA A 153 13.05 31.41 -2.83
CA ALA A 153 12.82 31.04 -1.44
C ALA A 153 13.90 31.57 -0.50
N LEU A 154 15.16 31.54 -0.91
CA LEU A 154 16.30 32.10 -0.16
C LEU A 154 16.15 33.62 0.10
N VAL A 155 15.61 34.35 -0.88
CA VAL A 155 15.37 35.80 -0.74
C VAL A 155 14.10 36.09 0.05
N GLY A 156 13.10 35.17 0.01
CA GLY A 156 11.82 35.31 0.70
C GLY A 156 10.84 36.29 0.04
N LYS A 157 11.08 36.67 -1.21
CA LYS A 157 10.24 37.62 -1.96
C LYS A 157 10.03 37.14 -3.40
N PRO A 158 8.83 37.29 -4.00
CA PRO A 158 8.61 37.08 -5.42
C PRO A 158 9.56 37.93 -6.28
N ALA A 159 10.05 37.41 -7.39
CA ALA A 159 11.03 38.09 -8.26
C ALA A 159 10.56 39.47 -8.73
N ALA A 160 9.25 39.67 -8.94
CA ALA A 160 8.65 40.95 -9.32
C ALA A 160 8.76 42.04 -8.23
N LEU A 161 8.90 41.63 -6.95
CA LEU A 161 9.00 42.55 -5.80
C LEU A 161 10.44 42.68 -5.29
N MET A 162 11.41 42.05 -5.93
CA MET A 162 12.82 42.11 -5.55
C MET A 162 13.44 43.44 -6.00
N ASN A 163 14.13 44.10 -5.09
CA ASN A 163 15.03 45.21 -5.40
C ASN A 163 16.35 44.71 -6.01
N LYS A 164 17.29 45.61 -6.30
CA LYS A 164 18.57 45.26 -6.90
C LYS A 164 19.36 44.27 -6.04
N ASP A 165 19.47 44.51 -4.74
CA ASP A 165 20.27 43.68 -3.84
C ASP A 165 19.65 42.30 -3.66
N ASP A 166 18.33 42.22 -3.61
CA ASP A 166 17.58 40.94 -3.59
C ASP A 166 17.90 40.11 -4.84
N LYS A 167 17.85 40.73 -6.02
CA LYS A 167 18.17 40.05 -7.31
C LYS A 167 19.64 39.60 -7.35
N VAL A 168 20.58 40.41 -6.87
CA VAL A 168 22.01 40.04 -6.78
C VAL A 168 22.17 38.82 -5.90
N ARG A 169 21.52 38.75 -4.75
CA ARG A 169 21.56 37.58 -3.85
C ARG A 169 21.01 36.32 -4.52
N ALA A 170 19.87 36.41 -5.20
CA ALA A 170 19.27 35.28 -5.91
C ALA A 170 20.18 34.78 -7.04
N ILE A 171 20.76 35.69 -7.84
CA ILE A 171 21.66 35.38 -8.97
C ILE A 171 22.99 34.80 -8.47
N ARG A 172 23.49 35.28 -7.35
CA ARG A 172 24.67 34.70 -6.71
C ARG A 172 24.42 33.23 -6.33
N PHE A 173 23.34 32.93 -5.64
CA PHE A 173 22.97 31.55 -5.32
C PHE A 173 22.90 30.68 -6.56
N LEU A 174 22.28 31.15 -7.66
CA LEU A 174 22.19 30.43 -8.92
C LEU A 174 23.58 30.18 -9.54
N SER A 175 24.49 31.14 -9.45
CA SER A 175 25.86 31.00 -9.93
C SER A 175 26.63 29.94 -9.14
N ASP A 176 26.55 30.00 -7.80
CA ASP A 176 27.22 29.07 -6.88
C ASP A 176 26.69 27.65 -7.02
N ALA A 177 25.39 27.50 -7.28
CA ALA A 177 24.72 26.23 -7.55
C ALA A 177 24.94 25.67 -8.97
N GLY A 178 25.75 26.36 -9.82
CA GLY A 178 26.06 25.88 -11.16
C GLY A 178 24.95 26.04 -12.20
N ALA A 179 23.92 26.84 -11.93
CA ALA A 179 22.77 27.03 -12.84
C ALA A 179 23.17 27.50 -14.24
N PHE A 180 24.27 28.23 -14.35
CA PHE A 180 24.79 28.78 -15.62
C PHE A 180 25.63 27.80 -16.43
N LEU A 181 25.87 26.59 -15.93
CA LEU A 181 26.44 25.48 -16.71
C LEU A 181 25.44 24.89 -17.70
N VAL A 182 24.13 25.13 -17.45
CA VAL A 182 23.04 24.67 -18.32
C VAL A 182 22.96 25.58 -19.55
N THR A 183 22.94 24.99 -20.74
CA THR A 183 22.82 25.73 -22.00
C THR A 183 21.56 26.62 -22.03
N LYS A 184 21.71 27.88 -22.40
CA LYS A 184 20.64 28.89 -22.47
C LYS A 184 20.00 29.26 -21.11
N SER A 185 20.60 28.85 -19.97
CA SER A 185 20.10 29.18 -18.65
C SER A 185 20.08 30.71 -18.40
N GLY A 186 21.10 31.45 -18.89
CA GLY A 186 21.15 32.90 -18.75
C GLY A 186 19.92 33.59 -19.34
N ASP A 187 19.36 33.11 -20.46
CA ASP A 187 18.14 33.65 -21.08
C ASP A 187 16.91 33.44 -20.18
N LYS A 188 16.77 32.22 -19.65
CA LYS A 188 15.66 31.85 -18.78
C LYS A 188 15.73 32.64 -17.46
N VAL A 189 16.90 32.72 -16.83
CA VAL A 189 17.10 33.45 -15.58
C VAL A 189 16.86 34.95 -15.75
N ALA A 190 17.45 35.58 -16.79
CA ALA A 190 17.25 36.98 -17.08
C ALA A 190 15.77 37.32 -17.28
N LYS A 191 15.06 36.50 -18.06
CA LYS A 191 13.61 36.64 -18.26
C LYS A 191 12.82 36.52 -16.98
N TYR A 192 13.15 35.51 -16.13
CA TYR A 192 12.44 35.27 -14.87
C TYR A 192 12.58 36.43 -13.88
N PHE A 193 13.78 36.99 -13.73
CA PHE A 193 14.04 38.14 -12.86
C PHE A 193 13.73 39.50 -13.48
N GLY A 194 13.28 39.53 -14.73
CA GLY A 194 12.92 40.77 -15.44
C GLY A 194 14.13 41.72 -15.61
N ILE A 195 15.30 41.17 -15.93
CA ILE A 195 16.55 41.94 -16.19
C ILE A 195 17.13 41.60 -17.55
N SER A 196 18.03 42.47 -18.05
CA SER A 196 18.79 42.19 -19.27
C SER A 196 19.85 41.13 -19.03
N LYS A 197 20.27 40.40 -20.08
CA LYS A 197 21.44 39.52 -20.02
C LYS A 197 22.70 40.25 -19.54
N TYR A 198 22.90 41.46 -20.03
CA TYR A 198 24.03 42.27 -19.60
C TYR A 198 24.02 42.50 -18.08
N THR A 199 22.86 42.89 -17.54
CA THR A 199 22.68 43.07 -16.10
C THR A 199 22.93 41.77 -15.33
N LEU A 200 22.44 40.63 -15.85
CA LEU A 200 22.64 39.31 -15.23
C LEU A 200 24.15 39.01 -15.09
N TYR A 201 24.91 39.11 -16.20
CA TYR A 201 26.35 38.82 -16.17
C TYR A 201 27.13 39.83 -15.34
N SER A 202 26.75 41.10 -15.35
CA SER A 202 27.31 42.11 -14.44
C SER A 202 27.14 41.73 -12.96
N TYR A 203 26.04 41.13 -12.57
CA TYR A 203 25.81 40.65 -11.19
C TYR A 203 26.66 39.41 -10.87
N ILE A 204 26.90 38.51 -11.82
CA ILE A 204 27.76 37.34 -11.68
C ILE A 204 29.23 37.79 -11.53
N ASP A 205 29.72 38.70 -12.38
CA ASP A 205 31.10 39.14 -12.38
C ASP A 205 31.48 40.00 -11.15
N ALA A 206 30.55 40.82 -10.67
CA ALA A 206 30.76 41.58 -9.44
C ALA A 206 30.95 40.68 -8.21
N ASN A 207 30.39 39.49 -8.23
CA ASN A 207 30.57 38.49 -7.16
C ASN A 207 31.94 37.83 -7.18
N LYS A 208 32.47 37.49 -8.37
CA LYS A 208 33.79 36.87 -8.51
C LYS A 208 34.90 37.79 -7.98
N GLN A 209 34.82 39.10 -8.25
CA GLN A 209 35.77 40.06 -7.75
C GLN A 209 35.75 40.27 -6.22
N GLN A 210 34.61 39.98 -5.54
CA GLN A 210 34.52 40.05 -4.08
C GLN A 210 35.11 38.82 -3.39
N GLU A 211 35.11 37.66 -4.06
CA GLU A 211 35.73 36.43 -3.53
C GLU A 211 37.24 36.44 -3.65
N GLU A 212 37.79 36.94 -4.77
CA GLU A 212 39.24 37.12 -4.95
C GLU A 212 39.84 38.08 -3.92
N LYS A 213 39.12 39.12 -3.50
CA LYS A 213 39.56 40.05 -2.45
C LYS A 213 39.47 39.53 -1.00
N LYS A 214 38.82 38.40 -0.79
CA LYS A 214 38.70 37.77 0.55
C LYS A 214 39.74 36.66 0.76
N HIS A 215 40.39 36.21 -0.27
CA HIS A 215 41.36 35.10 -0.25
C HIS A 215 42.78 35.53 -0.64
N GLY A 216 43.06 36.81 -0.82
CA GLY A 216 44.36 37.47 -0.92
C GLY A 216 44.54 38.39 0.30
#